data_24582eec0426fd78a501522935d22bb2
#
_entry.id   24582eec0426fd78a501522935d22bb2
#
_cell.length_a   1.000
_cell.length_b   1.000
_cell.length_c   1.000
_cell.angle_alpha   90.00
_cell.angle_beta   90.00
_cell.angle_gamma   90.00
#
_symmetry.space_group_name_H-M   'P 1'
#
loop_
_entity.id
_entity.type
_entity.pdbx_description
1 polymer ?
#
loop_
_entity_poly.entity_id
_entity_poly.type
_entity_poly.pdbx_seq_one_letter_code
_entity_poly.pdbx_strand_id
1 'polypeptide(L)'
;MEDQIENLISKTIKDLSQRIGFNFDNLNVEKKIGPEEQEMFIVRIKSDDDCSSLLDDKGKSLRAFEYIARMLAIKESNQKINLIIDLNDFLEKRNSRISELARLVAKRVQATQRLFVLRPMSAYERRLVHLELAALPGVITESVGEEPKRRVVIKPGP
;
A
#
# COMPACT_ATOMS: atom_id res chain seq x y z
N MET A 1 -6.38 17.92 -20.10
CA MET A 1 -7.26 17.40 -19.02
C MET A 1 -6.48 16.58 -17.99
N GLU A 2 -5.58 15.69 -18.40
CA GLU A 2 -4.77 14.89 -17.46
C GLU A 2 -3.86 15.76 -16.58
N ASP A 3 -3.12 16.67 -17.16
CA ASP A 3 -2.28 17.63 -16.43
C ASP A 3 -3.05 18.46 -15.39
N GLN A 4 -4.36 18.66 -15.61
CA GLN A 4 -5.19 19.41 -14.66
C GLN A 4 -5.47 18.63 -13.37
N ILE A 5 -5.71 17.32 -13.47
CA ILE A 5 -5.95 16.47 -12.29
C ILE A 5 -4.66 16.26 -11.50
N GLU A 6 -3.53 16.02 -12.18
CA GLU A 6 -2.23 15.90 -11.53
C GLU A 6 -1.84 17.18 -10.79
N ASN A 7 -2.03 18.34 -11.42
CA ASN A 7 -1.80 19.63 -10.80
C ASN A 7 -2.74 19.88 -9.60
N LEU A 8 -4.02 19.47 -9.72
CA LEU A 8 -4.97 19.57 -8.63
C LEU A 8 -4.54 18.69 -7.43
N ILE A 9 -4.17 17.45 -7.69
CA ILE A 9 -3.68 16.52 -6.65
C ILE A 9 -2.43 17.10 -5.98
N SER A 10 -1.48 17.57 -6.76
CA SER A 10 -0.24 18.19 -6.26
C SER A 10 -0.54 19.40 -5.36
N LYS A 11 -1.41 20.29 -5.80
CA LYS A 11 -1.84 21.46 -5.02
C LYS A 11 -2.53 21.05 -3.72
N THR A 12 -3.48 20.12 -3.81
CA THR A 12 -4.23 19.63 -2.64
C THR A 12 -3.30 19.05 -1.57
N ILE A 13 -2.31 18.25 -1.99
CA ILE A 13 -1.35 17.65 -1.07
C ILE A 13 -0.44 18.72 -0.44
N LYS A 14 0.02 19.70 -1.22
CA LYS A 14 0.81 20.83 -0.71
C LYS A 14 0.04 21.63 0.35
N ASP A 15 -1.19 22.01 0.05
CA ASP A 15 -2.03 22.77 0.96
C ASP A 15 -2.33 21.99 2.25
N LEU A 16 -2.62 20.69 2.13
CA LEU A 16 -2.88 19.82 3.28
C LEU A 16 -1.62 19.64 4.13
N SER A 17 -0.47 19.43 3.51
CA SER A 17 0.82 19.29 4.20
C SER A 17 1.19 20.53 5.01
N GLN A 18 1.01 21.71 4.41
CA GLN A 18 1.26 22.98 5.11
C GLN A 18 0.36 23.15 6.34
N ARG A 19 -0.91 22.73 6.25
CA ARG A 19 -1.87 22.84 7.35
C ARG A 19 -1.54 21.94 8.53
N ILE A 20 -0.92 20.78 8.29
CA ILE A 20 -0.50 19.85 9.34
C ILE A 20 0.96 20.06 9.78
N GLY A 21 1.66 21.05 9.20
CA GLY A 21 3.06 21.34 9.52
C GLY A 21 4.05 20.30 8.99
N PHE A 22 3.70 19.57 7.92
CA PHE A 22 4.57 18.62 7.28
C PHE A 22 5.19 19.24 6.02
N ASN A 23 6.53 19.23 5.95
CA ASN A 23 7.27 19.72 4.78
C ASN A 23 7.83 18.55 3.97
N PHE A 24 8.01 18.77 2.68
CA PHE A 24 8.65 17.83 1.79
C PHE A 24 9.44 18.55 0.69
N ASP A 25 10.47 17.87 0.18
CA ASP A 25 11.41 18.42 -0.79
C ASP A 25 10.93 18.21 -2.22
N ASN A 26 10.33 17.05 -2.47
CA ASN A 26 9.88 16.66 -3.79
C ASN A 26 8.54 15.94 -3.74
N LEU A 27 7.69 16.27 -4.72
CA LEU A 27 6.41 15.60 -4.95
C LEU A 27 6.27 15.33 -6.44
N ASN A 28 6.05 14.07 -6.79
CA ASN A 28 5.79 13.62 -8.14
C ASN A 28 4.45 12.88 -8.21
N VAL A 29 3.61 13.23 -9.17
CA VAL A 29 2.34 12.56 -9.44
C VAL A 29 2.47 11.77 -10.73
N GLU A 30 2.19 10.49 -10.68
CA GLU A 30 2.20 9.60 -11.84
C GLU A 30 0.83 8.94 -12.00
N LYS A 31 0.27 9.03 -13.21
CA LYS A 31 -0.91 8.26 -13.57
C LYS A 31 -0.51 6.84 -13.95
N LYS A 32 -1.20 5.84 -13.39
CA LYS A 32 -1.06 4.43 -13.75
C LYS A 32 -2.43 3.78 -13.98
N ILE A 33 -2.42 2.73 -14.76
CA ILE A 33 -3.58 1.86 -14.90
C ILE A 33 -3.45 0.76 -13.84
N GLY A 34 -4.37 0.76 -12.89
CA GLY A 34 -4.44 -0.24 -11.83
C GLY A 34 -5.13 -1.53 -12.26
N PRO A 35 -5.32 -2.48 -11.32
CA PRO A 35 -6.14 -3.66 -11.54
C PRO A 35 -7.54 -3.26 -12.01
N GLU A 36 -8.14 -4.06 -12.91
CA GLU A 36 -9.47 -3.80 -13.50
C GLU A 36 -9.52 -2.57 -14.41
N GLU A 37 -8.38 -2.20 -15.03
CA GLU A 37 -8.25 -1.06 -15.95
C GLU A 37 -8.70 0.30 -15.35
N GLN A 38 -8.68 0.42 -14.03
CA GLN A 38 -9.02 1.68 -13.36
C GLN A 38 -7.83 2.62 -13.34
N GLU A 39 -8.07 3.88 -13.68
CA GLU A 39 -7.07 4.93 -13.53
C GLU A 39 -6.74 5.16 -12.05
N MET A 40 -5.47 5.26 -11.74
CA MET A 40 -4.94 5.47 -10.40
C MET A 40 -3.78 6.45 -10.45
N PHE A 41 -3.76 7.39 -9.52
CA PHE A 41 -2.66 8.32 -9.34
C PHE A 41 -1.77 7.86 -8.19
N ILE A 42 -0.48 7.72 -8.46
CA ILE A 42 0.53 7.43 -7.45
C ILE A 42 1.30 8.71 -7.20
N VAL A 43 1.24 9.18 -5.96
CA VAL A 43 1.99 10.35 -5.53
C VAL A 43 3.18 9.91 -4.72
N ARG A 44 4.38 10.16 -5.24
CA ARG A 44 5.63 9.92 -4.53
C ARG A 44 6.09 11.21 -3.87
N ILE A 45 6.26 11.15 -2.57
CA ILE A 45 6.75 12.25 -1.75
C ILE A 45 8.11 11.87 -1.18
N LYS A 46 9.08 12.77 -1.32
CA LYS A 46 10.38 12.71 -0.64
C LYS A 46 10.48 13.85 0.34
N SER A 47 10.87 13.52 1.54
CA SER A 47 11.08 14.48 2.62
C SER A 47 12.26 14.05 3.47
N ASP A 48 13.14 15.00 3.76
CA ASP A 48 14.23 14.84 4.71
C ASP A 48 13.80 15.15 6.16
N ASP A 49 12.60 15.72 6.32
CA ASP A 49 12.01 15.97 7.63
C ASP A 49 11.63 14.66 8.35
N ASP A 50 11.44 14.75 9.66
CA ASP A 50 10.96 13.62 10.45
C ASP A 50 9.52 13.23 10.05
N CYS A 51 9.43 12.12 9.32
CA CYS A 51 8.17 11.56 8.86
C CYS A 51 7.52 10.58 9.85
N SER A 52 8.06 10.45 11.06
CA SER A 52 7.62 9.44 12.04
C SER A 52 6.13 9.56 12.39
N SER A 53 5.60 10.77 12.42
CA SER A 53 4.17 11.03 12.69
C SER A 53 3.24 10.53 11.58
N LEU A 54 3.68 10.55 10.32
CA LEU A 54 2.93 10.03 9.18
C LEU A 54 3.21 8.55 8.92
N LEU A 55 4.42 8.09 9.23
CA LEU A 55 4.85 6.70 9.08
C LEU A 55 4.70 5.87 10.35
N ASP A 56 3.80 6.28 11.25
CA ASP A 56 3.47 5.61 12.48
C ASP A 56 2.96 4.17 12.27
N ASP A 57 2.58 3.52 13.34
CA ASP A 57 2.07 2.15 13.43
C ASP A 57 1.42 1.65 12.13
N LYS A 58 2.21 1.05 11.25
CA LYS A 58 1.79 0.44 9.97
C LYS A 58 1.26 1.44 8.93
N GLY A 59 1.61 2.73 9.04
CA GLY A 59 1.20 3.77 8.09
C GLY A 59 -0.28 4.14 8.16
N LYS A 60 -0.90 4.06 9.34
CA LYS A 60 -2.29 4.47 9.53
C LYS A 60 -2.47 5.96 9.29
N SER A 61 -1.57 6.79 9.82
CA SER A 61 -1.58 8.23 9.64
C SER A 61 -1.39 8.61 8.18
N LEU A 62 -0.49 7.94 7.47
CA LEU A 62 -0.31 8.14 6.03
C LEU A 62 -1.59 7.80 5.24
N ARG A 63 -2.29 6.72 5.59
CA ARG A 63 -3.58 6.37 4.96
C ARG A 63 -4.68 7.38 5.28
N ALA A 64 -4.71 7.91 6.49
CA ALA A 64 -5.66 8.97 6.84
C ALA A 64 -5.38 10.25 6.03
N PHE A 65 -4.12 10.64 5.90
CA PHE A 65 -3.69 11.75 5.06
C PHE A 65 -4.09 11.54 3.59
N GLU A 66 -3.81 10.35 3.03
CA GLU A 66 -4.22 9.96 1.67
C GLU A 66 -5.73 10.04 1.48
N TYR A 67 -6.50 9.53 2.44
CA TYR A 67 -7.96 9.58 2.39
C TYR A 67 -8.48 11.02 2.33
N ILE A 68 -7.97 11.90 3.18
CA ILE A 68 -8.37 13.32 3.21
C ILE A 68 -7.97 14.01 1.89
N ALA A 69 -6.74 13.82 1.42
CA ALA A 69 -6.26 14.38 0.16
C ALA A 69 -7.14 13.94 -1.02
N ARG A 70 -7.49 12.65 -1.08
CA ARG A 70 -8.39 12.09 -2.10
C ARG A 70 -9.78 12.72 -2.05
N MET A 71 -10.37 12.83 -0.87
CA MET A 71 -11.70 13.42 -0.71
C MET A 71 -11.74 14.89 -1.12
N LEU A 72 -10.69 15.66 -0.81
CA LEU A 72 -10.57 17.05 -1.24
C LEU A 72 -10.44 17.16 -2.76
N ALA A 73 -9.59 16.33 -3.38
CA ALA A 73 -9.41 16.31 -4.81
C ALA A 73 -10.70 15.90 -5.56
N ILE A 74 -11.45 14.90 -5.06
CA ILE A 74 -12.75 14.49 -5.60
C ILE A 74 -13.76 15.64 -5.52
N LYS A 75 -13.81 16.33 -4.37
CA LYS A 75 -14.73 17.46 -4.15
C LYS A 75 -14.45 18.62 -5.11
N GLU A 76 -13.19 18.93 -5.38
CA GLU A 76 -12.79 20.03 -6.24
C GLU A 76 -12.95 19.70 -7.73
N SER A 77 -12.63 18.46 -8.14
CA SER A 77 -12.73 18.02 -9.54
C SER A 77 -14.13 17.54 -9.95
N ASN A 78 -14.95 17.17 -8.97
CA ASN A 78 -16.22 16.44 -9.18
C ASN A 78 -16.06 15.13 -9.98
N GLN A 79 -14.89 14.49 -9.89
CA GLN A 79 -14.56 13.26 -10.58
C GLN A 79 -14.10 12.18 -9.60
N LYS A 80 -14.29 10.91 -9.93
CA LYS A 80 -13.75 9.81 -9.14
C LYS A 80 -12.23 9.76 -9.30
N ILE A 81 -11.50 9.91 -8.21
CA ILE A 81 -10.04 9.87 -8.17
C ILE A 81 -9.61 8.70 -7.28
N ASN A 82 -8.82 7.79 -7.82
CA ASN A 82 -8.10 6.78 -7.06
C ASN A 82 -6.68 7.31 -6.83
N LEU A 83 -6.29 7.45 -5.57
CA LEU A 83 -5.03 8.05 -5.17
C LEU A 83 -4.31 7.13 -4.18
N ILE A 84 -3.02 6.96 -4.38
CA ILE A 84 -2.11 6.32 -3.42
C ILE A 84 -0.94 7.26 -3.18
N ILE A 85 -0.58 7.46 -1.91
CA ILE A 85 0.58 8.27 -1.51
C ILE A 85 1.68 7.34 -1.00
N ASP A 86 2.85 7.45 -1.60
CA ASP A 86 4.06 6.77 -1.17
C ASP A 86 5.07 7.80 -0.63
N LEU A 87 5.29 7.77 0.66
CA LEU A 87 6.22 8.65 1.36
C LEU A 87 7.53 7.91 1.62
N ASN A 88 8.65 8.44 1.07
CA ASN A 88 10.00 7.90 1.24
C ASN A 88 10.13 6.41 0.90
N ASP A 89 9.43 5.97 -0.15
CA ASP A 89 9.37 4.57 -0.59
C ASP A 89 8.86 3.61 0.51
N PHE A 90 8.03 4.13 1.42
CA PHE A 90 7.50 3.34 2.53
C PHE A 90 6.68 2.14 2.07
N LEU A 91 5.83 2.32 1.04
CA LEU A 91 5.02 1.24 0.49
C LEU A 91 5.89 0.18 -0.18
N GLU A 92 6.88 0.60 -0.96
CA GLU A 92 7.80 -0.32 -1.64
C GLU A 92 8.61 -1.14 -0.64
N LYS A 93 9.19 -0.48 0.37
CA LYS A 93 9.93 -1.15 1.45
C LYS A 93 9.04 -2.12 2.24
N ARG A 94 7.79 -1.72 2.50
CA ARG A 94 6.82 -2.57 3.20
C ARG A 94 6.42 -3.78 2.35
N ASN A 95 6.17 -3.59 1.05
CA ASN A 95 5.85 -4.67 0.13
C ASN A 95 7.00 -5.66 0.02
N SER A 96 8.23 -5.20 -0.12
CA SER A 96 9.43 -6.04 -0.15
C SER A 96 9.56 -6.89 1.12
N ARG A 97 9.36 -6.30 2.29
CA ARG A 97 9.39 -7.03 3.57
C ARG A 97 8.31 -8.11 3.66
N ILE A 98 7.11 -7.85 3.14
CA ILE A 98 6.02 -8.83 3.12
C ILE A 98 6.36 -9.98 2.18
N SER A 99 6.86 -9.69 0.99
CA SER A 99 7.28 -10.70 0.01
C SER A 99 8.42 -11.57 0.55
N GLU A 100 9.43 -10.97 1.16
CA GLU A 100 10.53 -11.69 1.81
C GLU A 100 10.04 -12.61 2.93
N LEU A 101 9.17 -12.09 3.80
CA LEU A 101 8.57 -12.87 4.88
C LEU A 101 7.77 -14.05 4.31
N ALA A 102 6.95 -13.81 3.29
CA ALA A 102 6.15 -14.85 2.65
C ALA A 102 7.05 -15.99 2.10
N ARG A 103 8.12 -15.64 1.38
CA ARG A 103 9.09 -16.62 0.85
C ARG A 103 9.79 -17.40 1.97
N LEU A 104 10.21 -16.70 3.04
CA LEU A 104 10.87 -17.35 4.19
C LEU A 104 9.94 -18.36 4.85
N VAL A 105 8.68 -17.97 5.10
CA VAL A 105 7.68 -18.84 5.70
C VAL A 105 7.33 -20.00 4.77
N ALA A 106 7.20 -19.77 3.46
CA ALA A 106 6.95 -20.84 2.49
C ALA A 106 8.04 -21.90 2.51
N LYS A 107 9.32 -21.52 2.53
CA LYS A 107 10.45 -22.45 2.68
C LYS A 107 10.34 -23.27 3.96
N ARG A 108 9.94 -22.64 5.06
CA ARG A 108 9.73 -23.33 6.33
C ARG A 108 8.58 -24.34 6.26
N VAL A 109 7.45 -23.96 5.61
CA VAL A 109 6.30 -24.84 5.40
C VAL A 109 6.70 -26.05 4.54
N GLN A 110 7.45 -25.84 3.45
CA GLN A 110 7.99 -26.92 2.62
C GLN A 110 8.87 -27.88 3.43
N ALA A 111 9.78 -27.36 4.24
CA ALA A 111 10.71 -28.17 5.04
C ALA A 111 10.03 -28.93 6.18
N THR A 112 9.07 -28.29 6.87
CA THR A 112 8.44 -28.88 8.07
C THR A 112 7.14 -29.61 7.80
N GLN A 113 6.55 -29.43 6.61
CA GLN A 113 5.22 -29.95 6.23
C GLN A 113 4.10 -29.52 7.22
N ARG A 114 4.29 -28.38 7.89
CA ARG A 114 3.32 -27.80 8.82
C ARG A 114 2.83 -26.47 8.30
N LEU A 115 1.53 -26.22 8.44
CA LEU A 115 0.94 -24.92 8.09
C LEU A 115 1.53 -23.80 8.96
N PHE A 116 1.56 -22.60 8.41
CA PHE A 116 1.95 -21.39 9.12
C PHE A 116 0.90 -20.28 8.91
N VAL A 117 0.56 -19.58 9.99
CA VAL A 117 -0.42 -18.50 9.99
C VAL A 117 0.32 -17.17 10.10
N LEU A 118 0.17 -16.31 9.08
CA LEU A 118 0.72 -14.97 9.11
C LEU A 118 -0.11 -14.06 10.04
N ARG A 119 0.47 -12.92 10.42
CA ARG A 119 -0.25 -11.88 11.16
C ARG A 119 -1.45 -11.34 10.35
N PRO A 120 -2.45 -10.75 11.02
CA PRO A 120 -3.50 -10.01 10.32
C PRO A 120 -2.90 -8.91 9.44
N MET A 121 -3.45 -8.76 8.24
CA MET A 121 -2.96 -7.80 7.26
C MET A 121 -4.09 -7.35 6.32
N SER A 122 -3.90 -6.20 5.66
CA SER A 122 -4.88 -5.63 4.74
C SER A 122 -5.16 -6.55 3.54
N ALA A 123 -6.27 -6.34 2.85
CA ALA A 123 -6.62 -7.09 1.63
C ALA A 123 -5.53 -6.97 0.55
N TYR A 124 -4.94 -5.79 0.41
CA TYR A 124 -3.82 -5.56 -0.49
C TYR A 124 -2.59 -6.42 -0.13
N GLU A 125 -2.19 -6.42 1.15
CA GLU A 125 -1.06 -7.23 1.62
C GLU A 125 -1.31 -8.72 1.46
N ARG A 126 -2.53 -9.20 1.73
CA ARG A 126 -2.90 -10.61 1.50
C ARG A 126 -2.77 -11.00 0.03
N ARG A 127 -3.24 -10.13 -0.88
CA ARG A 127 -3.09 -10.34 -2.31
C ARG A 127 -1.63 -10.40 -2.72
N LEU A 128 -0.77 -9.55 -2.16
CA LEU A 128 0.66 -9.56 -2.42
C LEU A 128 1.28 -10.92 -2.03
N VAL A 129 0.94 -11.45 -0.84
CA VAL A 129 1.40 -12.78 -0.40
C VAL A 129 0.92 -13.89 -1.36
N HIS A 130 -0.35 -13.85 -1.76
CA HIS A 130 -0.91 -14.83 -2.69
C HIS A 130 -0.19 -14.82 -4.04
N LEU A 131 0.04 -13.62 -4.60
CA LEU A 131 0.75 -13.47 -5.88
C LEU A 131 2.21 -13.93 -5.78
N GLU A 132 2.89 -13.57 -4.68
CA GLU A 132 4.28 -13.95 -4.45
C GLU A 132 4.49 -15.46 -4.39
N LEU A 133 3.52 -16.18 -3.82
CA LEU A 133 3.62 -17.64 -3.62
C LEU A 133 2.85 -18.46 -4.66
N ALA A 134 2.12 -17.82 -5.58
CA ALA A 134 1.27 -18.53 -6.56
C ALA A 134 2.05 -19.49 -7.46
N ALA A 135 3.29 -19.14 -7.81
CA ALA A 135 4.15 -19.96 -8.66
C ALA A 135 5.11 -20.88 -7.86
N LEU A 136 5.06 -20.83 -6.52
CA LEU A 136 5.97 -21.62 -5.69
C LEU A 136 5.40 -23.03 -5.45
N PRO A 137 6.07 -24.10 -5.95
CA PRO A 137 5.58 -25.46 -5.75
C PRO A 137 5.65 -25.88 -4.28
N GLY A 138 4.78 -26.81 -3.88
CA GLY A 138 4.78 -27.40 -2.54
C GLY A 138 4.18 -26.51 -1.44
N VAL A 139 3.55 -25.38 -1.79
CA VAL A 139 2.76 -24.56 -0.87
C VAL A 139 1.48 -24.09 -1.53
N ILE A 140 0.46 -23.91 -0.71
CA ILE A 140 -0.81 -23.25 -1.07
C ILE A 140 -1.12 -22.15 -0.04
N THR A 141 -1.82 -21.13 -0.47
CA THR A 141 -2.17 -19.99 0.38
C THR A 141 -3.68 -19.81 0.46
N GLU A 142 -4.18 -19.50 1.65
CA GLU A 142 -5.60 -19.26 1.90
C GLU A 142 -5.79 -18.05 2.83
N SER A 143 -6.73 -17.18 2.50
CA SER A 143 -7.12 -16.07 3.40
C SER A 143 -8.23 -16.51 4.33
N VAL A 144 -8.01 -16.44 5.65
CA VAL A 144 -8.93 -16.86 6.69
C VAL A 144 -9.27 -15.75 7.66
N GLY A 145 -10.45 -15.84 8.30
CA GLY A 145 -10.94 -14.88 9.28
C GLY A 145 -11.68 -13.70 8.67
N GLU A 146 -12.10 -12.78 9.51
CA GLU A 146 -12.84 -11.58 9.17
C GLU A 146 -12.04 -10.32 9.48
N GLU A 147 -12.31 -9.24 8.73
CA GLU A 147 -11.67 -7.94 9.00
C GLU A 147 -12.04 -7.45 10.42
N PRO A 148 -11.13 -6.83 11.16
CA PRO A 148 -9.74 -6.49 10.82
C PRO A 148 -8.71 -7.58 11.14
N LYS A 149 -9.12 -8.77 11.52
CA LYS A 149 -8.25 -9.88 11.95
C LYS A 149 -7.94 -10.88 10.81
N ARG A 150 -8.40 -10.62 9.60
CA ARG A 150 -8.19 -11.49 8.45
C ARG A 150 -6.71 -11.62 8.09
N ARG A 151 -6.28 -12.83 7.78
CA ARG A 151 -4.87 -13.20 7.61
C ARG A 151 -4.67 -14.27 6.54
N VAL A 152 -3.42 -14.47 6.11
CA VAL A 152 -3.07 -15.55 5.20
C VAL A 152 -2.51 -16.73 5.99
N VAL A 153 -2.96 -17.92 5.62
CA VAL A 153 -2.40 -19.20 6.05
C VAL A 153 -1.64 -19.78 4.87
N ILE A 154 -0.39 -20.20 5.11
CA ILE A 154 0.45 -20.91 4.14
C ILE A 154 0.45 -22.36 4.56
N LYS A 155 -0.01 -23.25 3.67
CA LYS A 155 -0.15 -24.69 3.90
C LYS A 155 0.78 -25.47 2.98
N PRO A 156 1.20 -26.70 3.35
CA PRO A 156 1.82 -27.61 2.40
C PRO A 156 0.88 -27.84 1.21
N GLY A 157 1.44 -27.79 0.02
CA GLY A 157 0.76 -28.13 -1.23
C GLY A 157 1.28 -29.44 -1.82
N PRO A 158 0.66 -29.92 -2.86
CA PRO A 158 1.14 -31.10 -3.60
C PRO A 158 2.50 -30.84 -4.25
#